data_dad9c83f2ebbba8cf3634d73ffdda6fc
#
_entry.id   dad9c83f2ebbba8cf3634d73ffdda6fc
#
_cell.length_a   1.000
_cell.length_b   1.000
_cell.length_c   1.000
_cell.angle_alpha   90.00
_cell.angle_beta   90.00
_cell.angle_gamma   90.00
#
_symmetry.space_group_name_H-M   'P 1'
#
loop_
_entity.id
_entity.type
_entity.pdbx_description
1 polymer ?
#
loop_
_entity_poly.entity_id
_entity_poly.type
_entity_poly.pdbx_seq_one_letter_code
_entity_poly.pdbx_strand_id
1 'polypeptide(L)'
;MFFLPLFDDNPTGRWPLVTWALMAACIIVFFIQVSMTELQQIALWFEYGAVPAVIMGSASLPPSLEGLPPALTLISYVFLHGGWLHIAGNMLFLWIFGDNVEDRMGTIRFIIFYLICGAAASLSHVLISPNSTAPLIGASGAIAGVMAAYLLMFPRAKVRVIMVILIFIRWVHLPAFVVLISWLLLQIFAAPSSLSVEGGTAYFAHLGGFIAGLVLTPIFRKAGTPIWPKAETPPSWQIEPVPARQVKTEFIERYRRKKRVMVPQVKRDAPSQDKSNNPNNPWR
;
A
#
# COMPACT_ATOMS: atom_id res chain seq x y z
N MET A 1 -4.97 -4.31 21.30
CA MET A 1 -5.38 -4.71 19.95
C MET A 1 -4.52 -3.92 18.97
N PHE A 2 -3.77 -4.63 18.13
CA PHE A 2 -2.91 -4.03 17.11
C PHE A 2 -3.35 -4.55 15.73
N PHE A 3 -3.35 -3.70 14.71
CA PHE A 3 -3.60 -4.13 13.34
C PHE A 3 -2.57 -3.53 12.39
N LEU A 4 -2.10 -4.33 11.45
CA LEU A 4 -1.10 -3.95 10.46
C LEU A 4 -1.63 -4.28 9.06
N PRO A 5 -1.85 -3.29 8.19
CA PRO A 5 -2.18 -3.54 6.80
C PRO A 5 -0.98 -4.14 6.07
N LEU A 6 -1.18 -5.13 5.22
CA LEU A 6 -0.11 -5.77 4.45
C LEU A 6 -0.33 -5.75 2.94
N PHE A 7 -1.58 -5.86 2.49
CA PHE A 7 -1.94 -5.90 1.08
C PHE A 7 -3.32 -5.27 0.89
N ASP A 8 -3.58 -4.78 -0.31
CA ASP A 8 -4.93 -4.51 -0.76
C ASP A 8 -5.35 -5.48 -1.87
N ASP A 9 -6.65 -5.64 -2.06
CA ASP A 9 -7.22 -6.50 -3.12
C ASP A 9 -7.64 -5.67 -4.35
N ASN A 10 -6.96 -4.56 -4.62
CA ASN A 10 -7.29 -3.62 -5.68
C ASN A 10 -6.24 -3.71 -6.81
N PRO A 11 -6.49 -4.46 -7.89
CA PRO A 11 -5.50 -4.67 -8.93
C PRO A 11 -5.22 -3.39 -9.72
N THR A 12 -3.96 -3.15 -10.04
CA THR A 12 -3.51 -2.06 -10.89
C THR A 12 -3.42 -2.49 -12.35
N GLY A 13 -3.70 -1.56 -13.27
CA GLY A 13 -3.60 -1.79 -14.71
C GLY A 13 -2.21 -1.49 -15.30
N ARG A 14 -1.28 -0.92 -14.51
CA ARG A 14 0.04 -0.46 -14.98
C ARG A 14 1.13 -0.77 -13.96
N TRP A 15 2.36 -0.86 -14.44
CA TRP A 15 3.54 -0.95 -13.58
C TRP A 15 3.73 0.35 -12.80
N PRO A 16 3.84 0.32 -11.48
CA PRO A 16 3.98 1.50 -10.62
C PRO A 16 5.46 1.96 -10.56
N LEU A 17 5.96 2.49 -11.66
CA LEU A 17 7.38 2.80 -11.82
C LEU A 17 7.87 3.86 -10.84
N VAL A 18 7.07 4.92 -10.58
CA VAL A 18 7.45 5.98 -9.65
C VAL A 18 7.38 5.50 -8.22
N THR A 19 6.36 4.72 -7.85
CA THR A 19 6.26 4.10 -6.53
C THR A 19 7.52 3.28 -6.23
N TRP A 20 7.93 2.41 -7.18
CA TRP A 20 9.15 1.61 -7.02
C TRP A 20 10.42 2.46 -7.00
N ALA A 21 10.51 3.51 -7.84
CA ALA A 21 11.66 4.41 -7.86
C ALA A 21 11.80 5.19 -6.54
N LEU A 22 10.69 5.69 -5.97
CA LEU A 22 10.68 6.35 -4.66
C LEU A 22 11.09 5.41 -3.54
N MET A 23 10.57 4.19 -3.53
CA MET A 23 10.97 3.16 -2.57
C MET A 23 12.46 2.83 -2.69
N ALA A 24 12.93 2.62 -3.91
CA ALA A 24 14.36 2.33 -4.17
C ALA A 24 15.25 3.50 -3.72
N ALA A 25 14.87 4.75 -4.00
CA ALA A 25 15.60 5.93 -3.55
C ALA A 25 15.70 6.00 -2.02
N CYS A 26 14.57 5.82 -1.31
CA CYS A 26 14.57 5.77 0.16
C CYS A 26 15.46 4.64 0.71
N ILE A 27 15.37 3.45 0.13
CA ILE A 27 16.16 2.28 0.54
C ILE A 27 17.66 2.52 0.30
N ILE A 28 18.04 3.03 -0.87
CA ILE A 28 19.44 3.34 -1.19
C ILE A 28 19.98 4.39 -0.23
N VAL A 29 19.28 5.50 -0.01
CA VAL A 29 19.67 6.55 0.93
C VAL A 29 19.82 5.98 2.33
N PHE A 30 18.89 5.13 2.78
CA PHE A 30 18.95 4.51 4.09
C PHE A 30 20.16 3.58 4.24
N PHE A 31 20.49 2.79 3.23
CA PHE A 31 21.73 1.97 3.27
C PHE A 31 23.00 2.81 3.31
N ILE A 32 23.01 3.97 2.63
CA ILE A 32 24.11 4.94 2.77
C ILE A 32 24.17 5.45 4.21
N GLN A 33 23.02 5.85 4.81
CA GLN A 33 22.94 6.32 6.20
C GLN A 33 23.51 5.29 7.19
N VAL A 34 23.08 4.03 7.11
CA VAL A 34 23.52 2.99 8.07
C VAL A 34 24.98 2.55 7.87
N SER A 35 25.60 2.89 6.73
CA SER A 35 27.04 2.70 6.51
C SER A 35 27.91 3.78 7.16
N MET A 36 27.30 4.89 7.60
CA MET A 36 27.96 6.01 8.24
C MET A 36 28.11 5.80 9.75
N THR A 37 29.03 6.52 10.37
CA THR A 37 29.08 6.63 11.84
C THR A 37 27.87 7.40 12.36
N GLU A 38 27.53 7.23 13.62
CA GLU A 38 26.40 7.93 14.25
C GLU A 38 26.48 9.45 14.08
N LEU A 39 27.66 10.03 14.27
CA LEU A 39 27.88 11.47 14.08
C LEU A 39 27.65 11.92 12.64
N GLN A 40 28.05 11.13 11.67
CA GLN A 40 27.81 11.42 10.25
C GLN A 40 26.32 11.27 9.88
N GLN A 41 25.61 10.33 10.49
CA GLN A 41 24.15 10.19 10.29
C GLN A 41 23.42 11.41 10.83
N ILE A 42 23.78 11.87 12.04
CA ILE A 42 23.22 13.08 12.65
C ILE A 42 23.51 14.30 11.76
N ALA A 43 24.75 14.47 11.30
CA ALA A 43 25.11 15.55 10.39
C ALA A 43 24.22 15.54 9.13
N LEU A 44 24.06 14.37 8.49
CA LEU A 44 23.23 14.21 7.31
C LEU A 44 21.76 14.60 7.55
N TRP A 45 21.20 14.30 8.74
CA TRP A 45 19.85 14.70 9.09
C TRP A 45 19.70 16.21 9.24
N PHE A 46 20.72 16.92 9.71
CA PHE A 46 20.71 18.39 9.79
C PHE A 46 20.91 19.02 8.40
N GLU A 47 21.76 18.46 7.56
CA GLU A 47 22.06 18.97 6.22
C GLU A 47 20.91 18.81 5.22
N TYR A 48 20.15 17.72 5.31
CA TYR A 48 19.12 17.34 4.32
C TYR A 48 17.72 17.20 4.90
N GLY A 49 17.55 17.12 6.22
CA GLY A 49 16.27 17.13 6.92
C GLY A 49 15.71 18.54 7.06
N ALA A 50 14.41 18.65 7.24
CA ALA A 50 13.76 19.95 7.42
C ALA A 50 13.85 20.39 8.89
N VAL A 51 14.72 21.36 9.18
CA VAL A 51 14.86 21.93 10.53
C VAL A 51 14.00 23.20 10.64
N PRO A 52 12.89 23.18 11.42
CA PRO A 52 11.95 24.30 11.47
C PRO A 52 12.61 25.66 11.81
N ALA A 53 13.43 25.72 12.85
CA ALA A 53 14.08 26.96 13.28
C ALA A 53 15.01 27.55 12.20
N VAL A 54 15.67 26.68 11.40
CA VAL A 54 16.53 27.11 10.29
C VAL A 54 15.69 27.61 9.10
N ILE A 55 14.62 26.91 8.78
CA ILE A 55 13.70 27.31 7.68
C ILE A 55 13.03 28.64 8.00
N MET A 56 12.69 28.88 9.26
CA MET A 56 12.08 30.14 9.72
C MET A 56 13.11 31.26 9.95
N GLY A 57 14.41 30.98 9.85
CA GLY A 57 15.47 31.97 10.06
C GLY A 57 15.72 32.37 11.52
N SER A 58 15.16 31.62 12.48
CA SER A 58 15.39 31.85 13.92
C SER A 58 16.65 31.16 14.45
N ALA A 59 17.22 30.22 13.66
CA ALA A 59 18.51 29.56 13.92
C ALA A 59 19.32 29.42 12.64
N SER A 60 20.61 29.16 12.77
CA SER A 60 21.51 28.82 11.68
C SER A 60 22.25 27.53 12.01
N LEU A 61 22.53 26.72 11.00
CA LEU A 61 23.43 25.58 11.16
C LEU A 61 24.89 26.07 11.18
N PRO A 62 25.79 25.37 11.90
CA PRO A 62 27.21 25.60 11.79
C PRO A 62 27.67 25.42 10.34
N PRO A 63 28.69 26.18 9.84
CA PRO A 63 29.17 26.05 8.46
C PRO A 63 29.60 24.64 8.06
N SER A 64 29.97 23.81 9.03
CA SER A 64 30.30 22.38 8.83
C SER A 64 29.10 21.49 8.54
N LEU A 65 27.87 21.97 8.72
CA LEU A 65 26.60 21.26 8.53
C LEU A 65 25.70 21.89 7.45
N GLU A 66 26.27 22.80 6.64
CA GLU A 66 25.53 23.42 5.54
C GLU A 66 25.44 22.47 4.34
N GLY A 67 24.34 21.70 4.22
CA GLY A 67 24.08 20.82 3.10
C GLY A 67 23.29 21.48 1.98
N LEU A 68 21.98 21.58 2.14
CA LEU A 68 21.06 22.17 1.18
C LEU A 68 20.52 23.54 1.65
N PRO A 69 20.18 24.44 0.72
CA PRO A 69 19.36 25.60 1.05
C PRO A 69 18.10 25.19 1.84
N PRO A 70 17.74 25.88 2.93
CA PRO A 70 16.63 25.49 3.82
C PRO A 70 15.31 25.21 3.09
N ALA A 71 15.01 25.95 2.02
CA ALA A 71 13.80 25.74 1.22
C ALA A 71 13.80 24.37 0.49
N LEU A 72 14.95 23.83 0.13
CA LEU A 72 15.04 22.52 -0.54
C LEU A 72 14.90 21.37 0.46
N THR A 73 15.19 21.62 1.74
CA THR A 73 15.00 20.61 2.79
C THR A 73 13.52 20.27 3.02
N LEU A 74 12.59 21.16 2.63
CA LEU A 74 11.15 20.85 2.59
C LEU A 74 10.78 19.66 1.69
N ILE A 75 11.70 19.24 0.81
CA ILE A 75 11.50 18.10 -0.09
C ILE A 75 12.51 16.97 0.22
N SER A 76 13.80 17.29 0.46
CA SER A 76 14.84 16.26 0.61
C SER A 76 14.63 15.37 1.83
N TYR A 77 14.02 15.87 2.88
CA TYR A 77 13.74 15.16 4.13
C TYR A 77 12.99 13.82 3.95
N VAL A 78 12.19 13.70 2.86
CA VAL A 78 11.37 12.51 2.60
C VAL A 78 12.22 11.26 2.32
N PHE A 79 13.48 11.41 1.94
CA PHE A 79 14.37 10.31 1.62
C PHE A 79 15.16 9.80 2.84
N LEU A 80 15.21 10.57 3.93
CA LEU A 80 15.93 10.23 5.14
C LEU A 80 15.06 9.42 6.11
N HIS A 81 15.68 8.49 6.84
CA HIS A 81 14.94 7.67 7.81
C HIS A 81 15.73 7.45 9.09
N GLY A 82 15.07 7.54 10.25
CA GLY A 82 15.69 7.45 11.57
C GLY A 82 15.92 6.02 12.07
N GLY A 83 15.62 4.97 11.29
CA GLY A 83 15.85 3.59 11.69
C GLY A 83 15.03 2.57 10.91
N TRP A 84 15.31 1.29 11.14
CA TRP A 84 14.75 0.17 10.37
C TRP A 84 13.24 0.08 10.39
N LEU A 85 12.60 0.27 11.55
CA LEU A 85 11.14 0.23 11.64
C LEU A 85 10.51 1.44 10.96
N HIS A 86 11.20 2.60 10.98
CA HIS A 86 10.72 3.81 10.32
C HIS A 86 10.70 3.62 8.80
N ILE A 87 11.78 3.15 8.20
CA ILE A 87 11.78 2.90 6.75
C ILE A 87 10.86 1.75 6.38
N ALA A 88 10.85 0.65 7.13
CA ALA A 88 9.99 -0.49 6.85
C ALA A 88 8.50 -0.09 6.85
N GLY A 89 8.06 0.70 7.81
CA GLY A 89 6.70 1.24 7.87
C GLY A 89 6.38 2.12 6.66
N ASN A 90 7.27 3.06 6.33
CA ASN A 90 7.08 3.93 5.17
C ASN A 90 7.00 3.13 3.86
N MET A 91 7.90 2.20 3.64
CA MET A 91 7.89 1.37 2.42
C MET A 91 6.67 0.49 2.35
N LEU A 92 6.22 -0.08 3.46
CA LEU A 92 5.00 -0.89 3.52
C LEU A 92 3.77 -0.08 3.10
N PHE A 93 3.58 1.11 3.66
CA PHE A 93 2.43 1.95 3.33
C PHE A 93 2.49 2.47 1.88
N LEU A 94 3.68 2.86 1.41
CA LEU A 94 3.86 3.27 0.03
C LEU A 94 3.63 2.11 -0.96
N TRP A 95 4.05 0.89 -0.59
CA TRP A 95 3.79 -0.32 -1.36
C TRP A 95 2.30 -0.64 -1.49
N ILE A 96 1.53 -0.54 -0.38
CA ILE A 96 0.11 -0.90 -0.37
C ILE A 96 -0.76 0.11 -1.13
N PHE A 97 -0.44 1.41 -1.01
CA PHE A 97 -1.34 2.46 -1.48
C PHE A 97 -0.81 3.23 -2.69
N GLY A 98 0.51 3.22 -2.91
CA GLY A 98 1.15 4.05 -3.92
C GLY A 98 0.84 3.64 -5.36
N ASP A 99 0.87 2.36 -5.65
CA ASP A 99 0.67 1.79 -6.98
C ASP A 99 -0.71 2.12 -7.56
N ASN A 100 -1.74 1.98 -6.75
CA ASN A 100 -3.13 2.30 -7.11
C ASN A 100 -3.32 3.80 -7.37
N VAL A 101 -2.71 4.65 -6.55
CA VAL A 101 -2.77 6.11 -6.72
C VAL A 101 -1.99 6.52 -7.97
N GLU A 102 -0.81 5.96 -8.19
CA GLU A 102 -0.02 6.18 -9.41
C GLU A 102 -0.80 5.77 -10.66
N ASP A 103 -1.47 4.61 -10.64
CA ASP A 103 -2.30 4.18 -11.78
C ASP A 103 -3.41 5.18 -12.09
N ARG A 104 -4.06 5.75 -11.08
CA ARG A 104 -5.16 6.72 -11.26
C ARG A 104 -4.72 8.14 -11.57
N MET A 105 -3.50 8.52 -11.24
CA MET A 105 -2.92 9.83 -11.57
C MET A 105 -2.09 9.78 -12.86
N GLY A 106 -1.37 8.69 -13.08
CA GLY A 106 -0.29 8.53 -14.05
C GLY A 106 1.05 9.01 -13.49
N THR A 107 2.12 8.47 -14.03
CA THR A 107 3.49 8.54 -13.53
C THR A 107 3.97 9.96 -13.20
N ILE A 108 3.84 10.91 -14.16
CA ILE A 108 4.34 12.29 -13.97
C ILE A 108 3.51 13.05 -12.92
N ARG A 109 2.18 12.91 -12.96
CA ARG A 109 1.32 13.58 -11.98
C ARG A 109 1.53 13.03 -10.58
N PHE A 110 1.76 11.74 -10.46
CA PHE A 110 1.97 11.08 -9.17
C PHE A 110 3.25 11.55 -8.48
N ILE A 111 4.39 11.66 -9.19
CA ILE A 111 5.62 12.17 -8.57
C ILE A 111 5.47 13.63 -8.13
N ILE A 112 4.84 14.47 -8.95
CA ILE A 112 4.59 15.88 -8.59
C ILE A 112 3.67 15.96 -7.37
N PHE A 113 2.58 15.18 -7.36
CA PHE A 113 1.66 15.07 -6.24
C PHE A 113 2.37 14.64 -4.95
N TYR A 114 3.19 13.59 -5.02
CA TYR A 114 3.95 13.07 -3.89
C TYR A 114 4.88 14.13 -3.28
N LEU A 115 5.65 14.82 -4.13
CA LEU A 115 6.58 15.86 -3.69
C LEU A 115 5.86 17.08 -3.11
N ILE A 116 4.73 17.51 -3.69
CA ILE A 116 3.93 18.61 -3.14
C ILE A 116 3.31 18.21 -1.80
N CYS A 117 2.79 16.98 -1.66
CA CYS A 117 2.29 16.49 -0.37
C CYS A 117 3.40 16.46 0.68
N GLY A 118 4.62 16.04 0.29
CA GLY A 118 5.80 16.06 1.16
C GLY A 118 6.17 17.48 1.60
N ALA A 119 6.23 18.42 0.66
CA ALA A 119 6.52 19.84 0.98
C ALA A 119 5.43 20.45 1.89
N ALA A 120 4.16 20.18 1.61
CA ALA A 120 3.07 20.65 2.46
C ALA A 120 3.10 20.04 3.87
N ALA A 121 3.49 18.77 3.98
CA ALA A 121 3.66 18.08 5.25
C ALA A 121 4.77 18.72 6.10
N SER A 122 5.96 18.94 5.54
CA SER A 122 7.05 19.60 6.25
C SER A 122 6.72 21.04 6.60
N LEU A 123 6.10 21.79 5.68
CA LEU A 123 5.67 23.16 5.96
C LEU A 123 4.64 23.21 7.10
N SER A 124 3.69 22.29 7.13
CA SER A 124 2.73 22.18 8.24
C SER A 124 3.43 21.99 9.60
N HIS A 125 4.44 21.11 9.64
CA HIS A 125 5.24 20.91 10.85
C HIS A 125 6.04 22.16 11.23
N VAL A 126 6.70 22.81 10.26
CA VAL A 126 7.44 24.06 10.46
C VAL A 126 6.56 25.17 11.04
N LEU A 127 5.35 25.35 10.51
CA LEU A 127 4.41 26.39 10.98
C LEU A 127 3.87 26.14 12.39
N ILE A 128 3.71 24.86 12.78
CA ILE A 128 3.22 24.50 14.12
C ILE A 128 4.34 24.53 15.17
N SER A 129 5.57 24.21 14.77
CA SER A 129 6.72 24.14 15.67
C SER A 129 7.90 24.97 15.13
N PRO A 130 7.72 26.30 14.94
CA PRO A 130 8.67 27.14 14.20
C PRO A 130 10.05 27.28 14.87
N ASN A 131 10.14 27.04 16.18
CA ASN A 131 11.37 27.11 16.93
C ASN A 131 12.06 25.78 17.19
N SER A 132 11.50 24.68 16.66
CA SER A 132 12.10 23.34 16.81
C SER A 132 13.43 23.29 16.08
N THR A 133 14.45 22.79 16.79
CA THR A 133 15.79 22.56 16.24
C THR A 133 15.98 21.10 15.78
N ALA A 134 15.02 20.22 16.06
CA ALA A 134 15.08 18.83 15.62
C ALA A 134 14.79 18.72 14.11
N PRO A 135 15.61 18.00 13.34
CA PRO A 135 15.36 17.79 11.92
C PRO A 135 14.18 16.86 11.71
N LEU A 136 13.21 17.28 10.90
CA LEU A 136 12.17 16.41 10.37
C LEU A 136 12.77 15.50 9.28
N ILE A 137 12.55 14.20 9.39
CA ILE A 137 12.98 13.18 8.42
C ILE A 137 11.88 12.14 8.20
N GLY A 138 11.81 11.57 7.00
CA GLY A 138 10.91 10.47 6.66
C GLY A 138 9.88 10.76 5.58
N ALA A 139 9.56 9.74 4.79
CA ALA A 139 8.60 9.81 3.70
C ALA A 139 7.13 9.93 4.17
N SER A 140 6.87 9.72 5.45
CA SER A 140 5.52 9.50 5.99
C SER A 140 4.53 10.65 5.75
N GLY A 141 5.01 11.89 5.70
CA GLY A 141 4.18 13.04 5.36
C GLY A 141 3.67 13.01 3.91
N ALA A 142 4.53 12.70 2.95
CA ALA A 142 4.14 12.50 1.56
C ALA A 142 3.23 11.27 1.38
N ILE A 143 3.54 10.17 2.09
CA ILE A 143 2.73 8.94 2.10
C ILE A 143 1.34 9.20 2.69
N ALA A 144 1.22 10.05 3.71
CA ALA A 144 -0.08 10.47 4.23
C ALA A 144 -0.95 11.13 3.14
N GLY A 145 -0.34 11.93 2.26
CA GLY A 145 -1.01 12.46 1.06
C GLY A 145 -1.47 11.36 0.10
N VAL A 146 -0.63 10.36 -0.14
CA VAL A 146 -1.00 9.18 -0.95
C VAL A 146 -2.16 8.41 -0.32
N MET A 147 -2.14 8.20 0.99
CA MET A 147 -3.22 7.55 1.73
C MET A 147 -4.54 8.33 1.64
N ALA A 148 -4.49 9.65 1.69
CA ALA A 148 -5.65 10.53 1.49
C ALA A 148 -6.23 10.38 0.07
N ALA A 149 -5.37 10.34 -0.94
CA ALA A 149 -5.77 10.09 -2.32
C ALA A 149 -6.41 8.72 -2.50
N TYR A 150 -5.82 7.70 -1.90
CA TYR A 150 -6.38 6.34 -1.90
C TYR A 150 -7.76 6.30 -1.25
N LEU A 151 -7.90 6.96 -0.08
CA LEU A 151 -9.19 7.07 0.63
C LEU A 151 -10.28 7.67 -0.27
N LEU A 152 -9.96 8.72 -1.03
CA LEU A 152 -10.93 9.38 -1.91
C LEU A 152 -11.30 8.52 -3.12
N MET A 153 -10.33 7.81 -3.71
CA MET A 153 -10.56 7.07 -4.96
C MET A 153 -11.01 5.62 -4.72
N PHE A 154 -10.59 5.00 -3.61
CA PHE A 154 -10.82 3.58 -3.32
C PHE A 154 -11.34 3.29 -1.90
N PRO A 155 -12.32 4.04 -1.37
CA PRO A 155 -12.72 3.94 0.04
C PRO A 155 -13.18 2.54 0.46
N ARG A 156 -13.70 1.75 -0.48
CA ARG A 156 -14.27 0.43 -0.24
C ARG A 156 -13.39 -0.72 -0.69
N ALA A 157 -12.21 -0.44 -1.24
CA ALA A 157 -11.24 -1.48 -1.57
C ALA A 157 -10.89 -2.29 -0.29
N LYS A 158 -10.74 -3.59 -0.44
CA LYS A 158 -10.45 -4.46 0.71
C LYS A 158 -8.95 -4.44 0.98
N VAL A 159 -8.60 -4.08 2.20
CA VAL A 159 -7.23 -4.13 2.71
C VAL A 159 -7.11 -5.35 3.61
N ARG A 160 -6.13 -6.22 3.34
CA ARG A 160 -5.81 -7.36 4.20
C ARG A 160 -4.96 -6.90 5.36
N VAL A 161 -5.46 -7.15 6.54
CA VAL A 161 -4.89 -6.68 7.80
C VAL A 161 -4.58 -7.88 8.67
N ILE A 162 -3.38 -7.91 9.24
CA ILE A 162 -3.11 -8.78 10.38
C ILE A 162 -3.62 -8.07 11.63
N MET A 163 -4.55 -8.70 12.31
CA MET A 163 -5.06 -8.25 13.59
C MET A 163 -4.53 -9.17 14.71
N VAL A 164 -3.87 -8.54 15.69
CA VAL A 164 -3.38 -9.22 16.89
C VAL A 164 -4.26 -8.83 18.07
N ILE A 165 -4.97 -9.81 18.63
CA ILE A 165 -5.80 -9.66 19.82
C ILE A 165 -5.24 -10.61 20.87
N LEU A 166 -4.55 -10.06 21.87
CA LEU A 166 -3.79 -10.83 22.87
C LEU A 166 -2.78 -11.77 22.18
N ILE A 167 -3.03 -13.07 22.20
CA ILE A 167 -2.18 -14.11 21.58
C ILE A 167 -2.73 -14.62 20.24
N PHE A 168 -3.92 -14.15 19.83
CA PHE A 168 -4.56 -14.61 18.59
C PHE A 168 -4.19 -13.71 17.43
N ILE A 169 -3.65 -14.31 16.36
CA ILE A 169 -3.34 -13.64 15.10
C ILE A 169 -4.41 -14.04 14.08
N ARG A 170 -5.09 -13.06 13.51
CA ARG A 170 -6.16 -13.26 12.52
C ARG A 170 -5.93 -12.40 11.28
N TRP A 171 -6.17 -12.97 10.13
CA TRP A 171 -6.29 -12.23 8.88
C TRP A 171 -7.70 -11.72 8.72
N VAL A 172 -7.84 -10.42 8.50
CA VAL A 172 -9.12 -9.76 8.33
C VAL A 172 -9.07 -8.88 7.09
N HIS A 173 -10.16 -8.83 6.34
CA HIS A 173 -10.33 -7.91 5.22
C HIS A 173 -11.17 -6.73 5.69
N LEU A 174 -10.58 -5.56 5.75
CA LEU A 174 -11.27 -4.33 6.13
C LEU A 174 -11.40 -3.40 4.93
N PRO A 175 -12.49 -2.66 4.79
CA PRO A 175 -12.56 -1.57 3.81
C PRO A 175 -11.45 -0.54 4.06
N ALA A 176 -10.86 0.01 3.00
CA ALA A 176 -9.78 0.98 3.11
C ALA A 176 -10.14 2.18 3.98
N PHE A 177 -11.39 2.68 3.90
CA PHE A 177 -11.81 3.80 4.75
C PHE A 177 -11.70 3.49 6.25
N VAL A 178 -11.95 2.25 6.68
CA VAL A 178 -11.79 1.86 8.10
C VAL A 178 -10.33 1.95 8.51
N VAL A 179 -9.43 1.38 7.69
CA VAL A 179 -7.98 1.37 7.97
C VAL A 179 -7.42 2.78 7.98
N LEU A 180 -7.72 3.56 6.95
CA LEU A 180 -7.14 4.89 6.75
C LEU A 180 -7.70 5.94 7.72
N ILE A 181 -9.02 5.88 8.04
CA ILE A 181 -9.61 6.77 9.05
C ILE A 181 -9.12 6.39 10.45
N SER A 182 -9.00 5.10 10.77
CA SER A 182 -8.42 4.69 12.06
C SER A 182 -6.99 5.20 12.22
N TRP A 183 -6.17 5.09 11.16
CA TRP A 183 -4.81 5.64 11.17
C TRP A 183 -4.83 7.16 11.36
N LEU A 184 -5.68 7.88 10.63
CA LEU A 184 -5.81 9.34 10.75
C LEU A 184 -6.24 9.76 12.16
N LEU A 185 -7.21 9.08 12.76
CA LEU A 185 -7.64 9.35 14.13
C LEU A 185 -6.49 9.16 15.13
N LEU A 186 -5.68 8.10 14.95
CA LEU A 186 -4.48 7.93 15.78
C LEU A 186 -3.51 9.10 15.63
N GLN A 187 -3.32 9.66 14.43
CA GLN A 187 -2.50 10.86 14.23
C GLN A 187 -3.08 12.08 14.99
N ILE A 188 -4.39 12.30 14.88
CA ILE A 188 -5.07 13.42 15.54
C ILE A 188 -4.94 13.33 17.06
N PHE A 189 -5.19 12.14 17.64
CA PHE A 189 -5.10 11.96 19.10
C PHE A 189 -3.66 12.01 19.62
N ALA A 190 -2.69 11.61 18.80
CA ALA A 190 -1.28 11.65 19.17
C ALA A 190 -0.60 13.01 18.89
N ALA A 191 -1.18 13.86 18.04
CA ALA A 191 -0.58 15.14 17.64
C ALA A 191 -0.21 16.05 18.83
N PRO A 192 -1.03 16.19 19.90
CA PRO A 192 -0.66 17.01 21.04
C PRO A 192 0.63 16.57 21.73
N SER A 193 0.95 15.28 21.73
CA SER A 193 2.17 14.76 22.36
C SER A 193 3.46 15.21 21.67
N SER A 194 3.38 15.51 20.36
CA SER A 194 4.56 16.01 19.62
C SER A 194 4.93 17.46 19.93
N LEU A 195 4.08 18.18 20.64
CA LEU A 195 4.38 19.54 21.12
C LEU A 195 5.23 19.56 22.41
N SER A 196 5.24 18.45 23.13
CA SER A 196 5.93 18.31 24.41
C SER A 196 7.25 17.54 24.35
N VAL A 197 7.57 16.90 23.23
CA VAL A 197 8.77 16.05 23.05
C VAL A 197 9.49 16.48 21.80
N GLU A 198 10.68 17.08 21.94
CA GLU A 198 11.55 17.35 20.80
C GLU A 198 12.07 16.04 20.18
N GLY A 199 12.05 15.96 18.85
CA GLY A 199 12.53 14.78 18.10
C GLY A 199 11.58 13.58 18.07
N GLY A 200 10.35 13.71 18.57
CA GLY A 200 9.30 12.69 18.48
C GLY A 200 8.68 12.58 17.07
N THR A 201 7.67 11.72 16.96
CA THR A 201 6.92 11.58 15.71
C THR A 201 6.23 12.88 15.31
N ALA A 202 6.46 13.35 14.09
CA ALA A 202 5.91 14.61 13.59
C ALA A 202 4.46 14.44 13.11
N TYR A 203 3.51 14.25 14.03
CA TYR A 203 2.09 14.01 13.70
C TYR A 203 1.48 15.14 12.88
N PHE A 204 1.88 16.39 13.11
CA PHE A 204 1.41 17.53 12.31
C PHE A 204 1.88 17.48 10.85
N ALA A 205 3.07 16.91 10.58
CA ALA A 205 3.48 16.65 9.20
C ALA A 205 2.56 15.61 8.53
N HIS A 206 2.18 14.55 9.25
CA HIS A 206 1.24 13.55 8.72
C HIS A 206 -0.12 14.18 8.41
N LEU A 207 -0.66 15.00 9.31
CA LEU A 207 -1.93 15.70 9.11
C LEU A 207 -1.87 16.69 7.94
N GLY A 208 -0.79 17.48 7.86
CA GLY A 208 -0.57 18.42 6.76
C GLY A 208 -0.48 17.71 5.40
N GLY A 209 0.29 16.63 5.32
CA GLY A 209 0.38 15.81 4.11
C GLY A 209 -0.96 15.17 3.73
N PHE A 210 -1.71 14.65 4.70
CA PHE A 210 -3.02 14.07 4.47
C PHE A 210 -4.03 15.10 3.93
N ILE A 211 -4.09 16.31 4.55
CA ILE A 211 -4.94 17.41 4.09
C ILE A 211 -4.56 17.84 2.68
N ALA A 212 -3.25 18.01 2.41
CA ALA A 212 -2.77 18.32 1.06
C ALA A 212 -3.20 17.26 0.05
N GLY A 213 -3.11 15.98 0.41
CA GLY A 213 -3.58 14.87 -0.42
C GLY A 213 -5.07 14.94 -0.73
N LEU A 214 -5.92 15.24 0.27
CA LEU A 214 -7.35 15.43 0.04
C LEU A 214 -7.64 16.56 -0.97
N VAL A 215 -6.96 17.71 -0.81
CA VAL A 215 -7.17 18.89 -1.64
C VAL A 215 -6.62 18.70 -3.06
N LEU A 216 -5.48 18.04 -3.21
CA LEU A 216 -4.79 17.89 -4.49
C LEU A 216 -5.34 16.73 -5.33
N THR A 217 -5.90 15.68 -4.72
CA THR A 217 -6.39 14.51 -5.45
C THR A 217 -7.38 14.86 -6.58
N PRO A 218 -8.38 15.73 -6.39
CA PRO A 218 -9.28 16.13 -7.47
C PRO A 218 -8.58 16.72 -8.69
N ILE A 219 -7.44 17.39 -8.49
CA ILE A 219 -6.66 18.08 -9.51
C ILE A 219 -5.76 17.09 -10.26
N PHE A 220 -5.11 16.18 -9.52
CA PHE A 220 -4.07 15.30 -10.06
C PHE A 220 -4.60 14.00 -10.65
N ARG A 221 -5.81 13.56 -10.27
CA ARG A 221 -6.41 12.34 -10.83
C ARG A 221 -6.66 12.45 -12.34
N LYS A 222 -6.63 11.36 -13.06
CA LYS A 222 -7.04 11.31 -14.46
C LYS A 222 -8.53 11.67 -14.60
N ALA A 223 -8.88 12.29 -15.70
CA ALA A 223 -10.27 12.55 -16.05
C ALA A 223 -11.07 11.22 -16.03
N GLY A 224 -12.29 11.27 -15.47
CA GLY A 224 -13.15 10.09 -15.36
C GLY A 224 -12.88 9.21 -14.13
N THR A 225 -11.77 9.41 -13.37
CA THR A 225 -11.59 8.70 -12.10
C THR A 225 -12.60 9.23 -11.07
N PRO A 226 -13.51 8.40 -10.53
CA PRO A 226 -14.50 8.86 -9.56
C PRO A 226 -13.83 9.20 -8.23
N ILE A 227 -14.37 10.20 -7.54
CA ILE A 227 -14.07 10.47 -6.13
C ILE A 227 -15.21 9.91 -5.31
N TRP A 228 -14.88 9.16 -4.26
CA TRP A 228 -15.83 8.49 -3.39
C TRP A 228 -16.89 7.70 -4.18
N PRO A 229 -16.46 6.73 -5.00
CA PRO A 229 -17.38 5.95 -5.82
C PRO A 229 -18.45 5.34 -4.93
N LYS A 230 -19.71 5.38 -5.37
CA LYS A 230 -20.77 4.61 -4.72
C LYS A 230 -20.33 3.15 -4.64
N ALA A 231 -20.78 2.42 -3.60
CA ALA A 231 -20.63 0.98 -3.64
C ALA A 231 -21.19 0.55 -4.99
N GLU A 232 -20.37 -0.07 -5.82
CA GLU A 232 -20.92 -0.86 -6.89
C GLU A 232 -21.81 -1.84 -6.14
N THR A 233 -23.13 -1.69 -6.28
CA THR A 233 -24.04 -2.83 -6.13
C THR A 233 -23.35 -3.87 -6.98
N PRO A 234 -22.87 -4.99 -6.42
CA PRO A 234 -22.30 -6.05 -7.25
C PRO A 234 -23.35 -6.21 -8.34
N PRO A 235 -23.00 -6.11 -9.65
CA PRO A 235 -23.93 -6.17 -10.73
C PRO A 235 -24.84 -7.30 -10.30
N SER A 236 -26.14 -6.97 -10.09
CA SER A 236 -27.07 -7.93 -9.52
C SER A 236 -26.65 -9.19 -10.22
N TRP A 237 -25.98 -10.08 -9.51
CA TRP A 237 -25.65 -11.36 -10.05
C TRP A 237 -27.04 -11.88 -10.34
N GLN A 238 -27.57 -11.46 -11.48
CA GLN A 238 -28.33 -12.39 -12.23
C GLN A 238 -27.34 -13.53 -12.41
N ILE A 239 -27.24 -14.33 -11.34
CA ILE A 239 -27.02 -15.74 -11.50
C ILE A 239 -28.19 -16.08 -12.40
N GLU A 240 -27.99 -15.91 -13.73
CA GLU A 240 -28.80 -16.69 -14.64
C GLU A 240 -28.59 -18.08 -14.07
N PRO A 241 -29.64 -18.69 -13.51
CA PRO A 241 -29.49 -19.98 -12.87
C PRO A 241 -28.93 -20.84 -13.97
N VAL A 242 -27.62 -21.10 -13.93
CA VAL A 242 -26.97 -21.98 -14.92
C VAL A 242 -27.80 -23.23 -14.84
N PRO A 243 -28.57 -23.55 -15.89
CA PRO A 243 -29.58 -24.60 -15.77
C PRO A 243 -28.82 -25.82 -15.24
N ALA A 244 -29.34 -26.41 -14.17
CA ALA A 244 -28.66 -27.49 -13.42
C ALA A 244 -28.11 -28.60 -14.35
N ARG A 245 -28.68 -28.69 -15.54
CA ARG A 245 -28.25 -29.55 -16.65
C ARG A 245 -26.88 -29.12 -17.25
N GLN A 246 -26.55 -27.81 -17.35
CA GLN A 246 -25.27 -27.36 -17.89
C GLN A 246 -24.15 -27.53 -16.87
N VAL A 247 -24.36 -27.24 -15.58
CA VAL A 247 -23.36 -27.47 -14.52
C VAL A 247 -23.00 -28.95 -14.43
N LYS A 248 -24.01 -29.81 -14.53
CA LYS A 248 -23.81 -31.26 -14.52
C LYS A 248 -23.01 -31.76 -15.73
N THR A 249 -23.23 -31.15 -16.89
CA THR A 249 -22.53 -31.51 -18.13
C THR A 249 -21.09 -31.03 -18.13
N GLU A 250 -20.80 -29.79 -17.73
CA GLU A 250 -19.42 -29.27 -17.62
C GLU A 250 -18.61 -30.00 -16.55
N PHE A 251 -19.24 -30.29 -15.40
CA PHE A 251 -18.56 -31.03 -14.33
C PHE A 251 -18.22 -32.47 -14.79
N ILE A 252 -19.14 -33.13 -15.48
CA ILE A 252 -18.92 -34.48 -16.03
C ILE A 252 -17.86 -34.47 -17.13
N GLU A 253 -17.85 -33.46 -18.01
CA GLU A 253 -16.83 -33.35 -19.05
C GLU A 253 -15.44 -33.04 -18.48
N ARG A 254 -15.33 -32.16 -17.50
CA ARG A 254 -14.08 -31.87 -16.77
C ARG A 254 -13.56 -33.10 -16.04
N TYR A 255 -14.47 -33.89 -15.45
CA TYR A 255 -14.12 -35.13 -14.76
C TYR A 255 -13.69 -36.23 -15.75
N ARG A 256 -14.38 -36.34 -16.91
CA ARG A 256 -14.00 -37.25 -17.98
C ARG A 256 -12.65 -36.91 -18.62
N ARG A 257 -12.34 -35.64 -18.84
CA ARG A 257 -11.02 -35.21 -19.35
C ARG A 257 -9.89 -35.56 -18.37
N LYS A 258 -10.10 -35.38 -17.07
CA LYS A 258 -9.10 -35.81 -16.06
C LYS A 258 -8.92 -37.31 -15.97
N LYS A 259 -9.96 -38.11 -16.19
CA LYS A 259 -9.86 -39.59 -16.19
C LYS A 259 -9.30 -40.19 -17.49
N ARG A 260 -9.40 -39.50 -18.65
CA ARG A 260 -8.81 -39.99 -19.90
C ARG A 260 -7.29 -40.11 -19.89
N VAL A 261 -6.63 -39.54 -18.94
CA VAL A 261 -5.15 -39.58 -18.79
C VAL A 261 -4.68 -40.78 -17.96
N MET A 262 -5.58 -41.57 -17.33
CA MET A 262 -5.18 -42.61 -16.38
C MET A 262 -5.84 -44.00 -16.55
N VAL A 263 -6.47 -44.29 -17.69
CA VAL A 263 -7.01 -45.65 -17.90
C VAL A 263 -6.30 -46.28 -19.08
N PRO A 264 -5.46 -47.33 -18.86
CA PRO A 264 -4.96 -48.13 -19.96
C PRO A 264 -6.17 -48.75 -20.70
N GLN A 265 -6.19 -48.62 -22.02
CA GLN A 265 -7.21 -49.30 -22.85
C GLN A 265 -7.02 -50.80 -22.71
N VAL A 266 -7.87 -51.45 -21.95
CA VAL A 266 -8.02 -52.91 -22.01
C VAL A 266 -8.70 -53.22 -23.36
N LYS A 267 -7.97 -53.84 -24.30
CA LYS A 267 -8.56 -54.40 -25.51
C LYS A 267 -9.64 -55.39 -25.07
N ARG A 268 -10.88 -55.11 -25.41
CA ARG A 268 -11.94 -56.11 -25.31
C ARG A 268 -11.71 -57.04 -26.49
N ASP A 269 -11.34 -58.28 -26.19
CA ASP A 269 -11.37 -59.35 -27.15
C ASP A 269 -12.81 -59.51 -27.65
N ALA A 270 -12.93 -59.81 -28.94
CA ALA A 270 -14.21 -59.99 -29.60
C ALA A 270 -15.01 -61.11 -28.92
N PRO A 271 -16.35 -60.97 -28.81
CA PRO A 271 -17.16 -62.02 -28.20
C PRO A 271 -17.02 -63.33 -28.98
N SER A 272 -16.55 -64.35 -28.26
CA SER A 272 -16.55 -65.71 -28.78
C SER A 272 -17.98 -66.12 -29.12
N GLN A 273 -18.17 -66.65 -30.34
CA GLN A 273 -19.45 -67.20 -30.80
C GLN A 273 -19.96 -68.21 -29.77
N ASP A 274 -21.14 -67.95 -29.27
CA ASP A 274 -21.89 -68.83 -28.39
C ASP A 274 -22.18 -70.17 -29.11
N LYS A 275 -21.52 -71.24 -28.63
CA LYS A 275 -21.86 -72.60 -28.95
C LYS A 275 -22.82 -73.18 -27.92
N SER A 276 -23.98 -72.58 -27.74
CA SER A 276 -25.04 -73.04 -26.85
C SER A 276 -26.03 -74.03 -27.58
N ASN A 277 -25.51 -74.92 -28.39
CA ASN A 277 -26.34 -76.01 -28.92
C ASN A 277 -25.69 -77.34 -28.61
N ASN A 278 -25.60 -77.67 -27.34
CA ASN A 278 -25.26 -79.03 -26.90
C ASN A 278 -26.52 -79.69 -26.37
N PRO A 279 -27.06 -80.70 -27.08
CA PRO A 279 -28.31 -81.40 -26.69
C PRO A 279 -28.19 -82.23 -25.40
N ASN A 280 -27.01 -82.31 -24.77
CA ASN A 280 -26.75 -83.19 -23.62
C ASN A 280 -26.50 -82.41 -22.33
N ASN A 281 -27.13 -81.27 -22.12
CA ASN A 281 -27.04 -80.51 -20.87
C ASN A 281 -28.03 -81.11 -19.83
N PRO A 282 -27.56 -81.70 -18.74
CA PRO A 282 -28.43 -82.40 -17.78
C PRO A 282 -29.18 -81.40 -16.80
N TRP A 283 -29.08 -80.10 -17.01
CA TRP A 283 -29.77 -79.11 -16.21
C TRP A 283 -30.75 -78.25 -17.03
N ARG A 284 -31.69 -78.88 -17.60
CA ARG A 284 -32.94 -78.27 -18.09
C ARG A 284 -34.06 -78.62 -17.15
#